data_8d44b268e60fc96d253df8ed8ca96a92
#
_entry.id   8d44b268e60fc96d253df8ed8ca96a92
#
_cell.length_a   1.000
_cell.length_b   1.000
_cell.length_c   1.000
_cell.angle_alpha   90.00
_cell.angle_beta   90.00
_cell.angle_gamma   90.00
#
_symmetry.space_group_name_H-M   'P 1'
#
loop_
_entity.id
_entity.type
_entity.pdbx_description
1 polymer ?
#
loop_
_entity_poly.entity_id
_entity_poly.type
_entity_poly.pdbx_seq_one_letter_code
_entity_poly.pdbx_strand_id
1 'polypeptide(L)'
;VHAGGRGKAGGVKLVTTPEDAKDFAAQWLGKRLVTYQTDADGQPVNQILVEACTDFTQELYLGAVVDRASRRVVFMASTEGGVDIEKVAHATPEKILRVMIDPSIGAQPFQGRYLAYQLGMQGDQVQQFVKIFLSLAKLFVERDVALLEVNPLVITKEGYLHCLDAK
;
A
#
# COMPACT_ATOMS: atom_id res chain seq x y z
N VAL A 1 9.78 -3.04 -11.61
CA VAL A 1 8.76 -3.97 -12.14
C VAL A 1 7.41 -3.61 -11.53
N HIS A 2 6.42 -3.35 -12.38
CA HIS A 2 5.04 -3.02 -11.99
C HIS A 2 4.19 -4.28 -11.90
N ALA A 3 4.45 -5.11 -10.90
CA ALA A 3 3.67 -6.33 -10.65
C ALA A 3 3.67 -6.66 -9.15
N GLY A 4 2.56 -7.19 -8.66
CA GLY A 4 2.47 -7.77 -7.32
C GLY A 4 3.23 -9.11 -7.24
N GLY A 5 3.52 -9.54 -6.00
CA GLY A 5 4.22 -10.82 -5.78
C GLY A 5 5.73 -10.79 -5.98
N ARG A 6 6.33 -9.61 -6.12
CA ARG A 6 7.78 -9.45 -6.30
C ARG A 6 8.60 -10.16 -5.22
N GLY A 7 8.18 -10.06 -3.97
CA GLY A 7 8.85 -10.74 -2.86
C GLY A 7 8.84 -12.27 -3.00
N LYS A 8 7.67 -12.84 -3.34
CA LYS A 8 7.53 -14.30 -3.57
C LYS A 8 8.32 -14.79 -4.79
N ALA A 9 8.52 -13.92 -5.76
CA ALA A 9 9.32 -14.21 -6.96
C ALA A 9 10.84 -13.95 -6.77
N GLY A 10 11.29 -13.64 -5.54
CA GLY A 10 12.70 -13.37 -5.26
C GLY A 10 13.19 -11.99 -5.66
N GLY A 11 12.28 -11.08 -6.06
CA GLY A 11 12.60 -9.72 -6.47
C GLY A 11 12.76 -8.72 -5.31
N VAL A 12 12.68 -9.18 -4.06
CA VAL A 12 12.90 -8.38 -2.85
C VAL A 12 13.80 -9.17 -1.91
N LYS A 13 14.82 -8.51 -1.36
CA LYS A 13 15.77 -9.13 -0.42
C LYS A 13 16.18 -8.13 0.65
N LEU A 14 16.16 -8.55 1.90
CA LEU A 14 16.79 -7.83 3.00
C LEU A 14 18.29 -8.11 2.94
N VAL A 15 19.08 -7.06 3.01
CA VAL A 15 20.55 -7.11 3.00
C VAL A 15 21.10 -6.29 4.16
N THR A 16 22.28 -6.68 4.63
CA THR A 16 22.94 -6.03 5.78
C THR A 16 24.18 -5.25 5.39
N THR A 17 24.69 -5.49 4.20
CA THR A 17 25.90 -4.83 3.69
C THR A 17 25.66 -4.21 2.30
N PRO A 18 26.41 -3.16 1.94
CA PRO A 18 26.38 -2.62 0.57
C PRO A 18 26.81 -3.65 -0.48
N GLU A 19 27.72 -4.56 -0.15
CA GLU A 19 28.20 -5.62 -1.03
C GLU A 19 27.07 -6.58 -1.37
N ASP A 20 26.29 -7.02 -0.37
CA ASP A 20 25.10 -7.88 -0.60
C ASP A 20 24.06 -7.19 -1.48
N ALA A 21 23.88 -5.87 -1.31
CA ALA A 21 22.96 -5.09 -2.15
C ALA A 21 23.45 -5.04 -3.60
N LYS A 22 24.76 -4.86 -3.81
CA LYS A 22 25.39 -4.87 -5.13
C LYS A 22 25.26 -6.23 -5.81
N ASP A 23 25.50 -7.31 -5.07
CA ASP A 23 25.39 -8.69 -5.59
C ASP A 23 23.95 -9.00 -5.98
N PHE A 24 22.97 -8.61 -5.15
CA PHE A 24 21.57 -8.75 -5.48
C PHE A 24 21.17 -7.93 -6.72
N ALA A 25 21.66 -6.70 -6.83
CA ALA A 25 21.41 -5.88 -8.01
C ALA A 25 22.03 -6.53 -9.28
N ALA A 26 23.26 -7.04 -9.21
CA ALA A 26 23.91 -7.74 -10.32
C ALA A 26 23.15 -9.02 -10.71
N GLN A 27 22.52 -9.69 -9.74
CA GLN A 27 21.69 -10.86 -10.01
C GLN A 27 20.48 -10.55 -10.89
N TRP A 28 19.86 -9.37 -10.71
CA TRP A 28 18.56 -9.05 -11.33
C TRP A 28 18.63 -8.04 -12.48
N LEU A 29 19.58 -7.10 -12.48
CA LEU A 29 19.68 -6.10 -13.54
C LEU A 29 19.86 -6.75 -14.92
N GLY A 30 19.06 -6.30 -15.88
CA GLY A 30 19.04 -6.81 -17.25
C GLY A 30 18.33 -8.16 -17.43
N LYS A 31 17.78 -8.73 -16.37
CA LYS A 31 16.94 -9.95 -16.43
C LYS A 31 15.45 -9.62 -16.39
N ARG A 32 14.64 -10.65 -16.44
CA ARG A 32 13.17 -10.53 -16.35
C ARG A 32 12.68 -11.20 -15.08
N LEU A 33 11.77 -10.53 -14.39
CA LEU A 33 11.12 -11.05 -13.18
C LEU A 33 9.74 -11.56 -13.55
N VAL A 34 9.48 -12.84 -13.29
CA VAL A 34 8.18 -13.47 -13.45
C VAL A 34 7.47 -13.51 -12.11
N THR A 35 6.25 -13.01 -12.04
CA THR A 35 5.36 -13.07 -10.88
C THR A 35 4.02 -13.65 -11.29
N TYR A 36 3.13 -13.91 -10.33
CA TYR A 36 1.79 -14.40 -10.64
C TYR A 36 0.91 -13.36 -11.39
N GLN A 37 1.33 -12.10 -11.44
CA GLN A 37 0.63 -11.02 -12.15
C GLN A 37 1.27 -10.67 -13.50
N THR A 38 2.36 -11.33 -13.88
CA THR A 38 3.00 -11.14 -15.20
C THR A 38 2.64 -12.29 -16.13
N ASP A 39 2.86 -12.10 -17.41
CA ASP A 39 2.94 -13.20 -18.36
C ASP A 39 4.14 -14.13 -18.09
N ALA A 40 4.25 -15.22 -18.87
CA ALA A 40 5.34 -16.19 -18.73
C ALA A 40 6.73 -15.60 -19.02
N ASP A 41 6.78 -14.53 -19.84
CA ASP A 41 8.01 -13.84 -20.16
C ASP A 41 8.47 -12.89 -19.05
N GLY A 42 7.59 -12.53 -18.11
CA GLY A 42 7.86 -11.61 -17.01
C GLY A 42 8.08 -10.16 -17.47
N GLN A 43 8.58 -9.32 -16.58
CA GLN A 43 8.89 -7.91 -16.85
C GLN A 43 10.37 -7.61 -16.70
N PRO A 44 10.97 -6.74 -17.54
CA PRO A 44 12.39 -6.42 -17.47
C PRO A 44 12.71 -5.66 -16.18
N VAL A 45 13.82 -6.03 -15.55
CA VAL A 45 14.37 -5.36 -14.38
C VAL A 45 15.47 -4.39 -14.84
N ASN A 46 15.11 -3.13 -15.02
CA ASN A 46 16.03 -2.10 -15.49
C ASN A 46 16.64 -1.30 -14.34
N GLN A 47 16.01 -1.33 -13.17
CA GLN A 47 16.41 -0.57 -11.99
C GLN A 47 16.14 -1.39 -10.73
N ILE A 48 17.00 -1.20 -9.73
CA ILE A 48 16.84 -1.73 -8.37
C ILE A 48 16.68 -0.54 -7.42
N LEU A 49 15.67 -0.58 -6.57
CA LEU A 49 15.52 0.34 -5.46
C LEU A 49 16.25 -0.25 -4.24
N VAL A 50 17.12 0.56 -3.64
CA VAL A 50 17.74 0.25 -2.35
C VAL A 50 17.31 1.29 -1.36
N GLU A 51 16.74 0.86 -0.25
CA GLU A 51 16.23 1.75 0.80
C GLU A 51 16.58 1.21 2.19
N ALA A 52 16.57 2.10 3.17
CA ALA A 52 16.78 1.72 4.55
C ALA A 52 15.62 0.84 5.04
N CYS A 53 15.96 -0.19 5.82
CA CYS A 53 14.96 -1.04 6.44
C CYS A 53 14.14 -0.24 7.45
N THR A 54 12.82 -0.33 7.36
CA THR A 54 11.91 0.26 8.33
C THR A 54 11.48 -0.80 9.34
N ASP A 55 11.80 -0.58 10.60
CA ASP A 55 11.28 -1.40 11.69
C ASP A 55 9.84 -0.98 12.01
N PHE A 56 8.93 -1.94 12.01
CA PHE A 56 7.52 -1.68 12.28
C PHE A 56 6.91 -2.69 13.25
N THR A 57 5.81 -2.30 13.85
CA THR A 57 5.03 -3.11 14.80
C THR A 57 3.74 -3.65 14.19
N GLN A 58 3.24 -2.99 13.16
CA GLN A 58 1.98 -3.36 12.51
C GLN A 58 1.98 -3.01 11.03
N GLU A 59 1.41 -3.89 10.23
CA GLU A 59 1.13 -3.66 8.81
C GLU A 59 -0.37 -3.45 8.62
N LEU A 60 -0.71 -2.43 7.83
CA LEU A 60 -2.07 -2.02 7.50
C LEU A 60 -2.23 -1.97 5.99
N TYR A 61 -3.48 -2.09 5.54
CA TYR A 61 -3.88 -1.84 4.18
C TYR A 61 -4.64 -0.51 4.08
N LEU A 62 -4.35 0.27 3.06
CA LEU A 62 -5.14 1.44 2.69
C LEU A 62 -5.21 1.53 1.17
N GLY A 63 -6.42 1.52 0.61
CA GLY A 63 -6.63 1.61 -0.83
C GLY A 63 -7.83 2.45 -1.19
N ALA A 64 -7.93 2.84 -2.46
CA ALA A 64 -9.07 3.56 -3.00
C ALA A 64 -9.38 3.11 -4.43
N VAL A 65 -10.66 3.02 -4.74
CA VAL A 65 -11.17 2.69 -6.08
C VAL A 65 -12.39 3.52 -6.40
N VAL A 66 -12.72 3.62 -7.69
CA VAL A 66 -14.02 4.16 -8.11
C VAL A 66 -15.08 3.07 -8.03
N ASP A 67 -16.07 3.26 -7.17
CA ASP A 67 -17.28 2.44 -7.19
C ASP A 67 -18.27 3.01 -8.22
N ARG A 68 -18.41 2.29 -9.31
CA ARG A 68 -19.27 2.69 -10.42
C ARG A 68 -20.76 2.65 -10.07
N ALA A 69 -21.17 1.78 -9.13
CA ALA A 69 -22.57 1.65 -8.74
C ALA A 69 -23.03 2.88 -7.95
N SER A 70 -22.24 3.32 -6.97
CA SER A 70 -22.55 4.52 -6.18
C SER A 70 -22.04 5.82 -6.82
N ARG A 71 -21.21 5.73 -7.87
CA ARG A 71 -20.50 6.87 -8.50
C ARG A 71 -19.65 7.67 -7.51
N ARG A 72 -18.98 6.97 -6.61
CA ARG A 72 -18.15 7.56 -5.55
C ARG A 72 -16.77 6.92 -5.52
N VAL A 73 -15.82 7.63 -4.92
CA VAL A 73 -14.54 7.03 -4.55
C VAL A 73 -14.74 6.31 -3.22
N VAL A 74 -14.36 5.03 -3.18
CA VAL A 74 -14.41 4.22 -1.95
C VAL A 74 -13.00 4.01 -1.45
N PHE A 75 -12.73 4.48 -0.24
CA PHE A 75 -11.53 4.13 0.50
C PHE A 75 -11.79 2.86 1.31
N MET A 76 -10.83 1.97 1.27
CA MET A 76 -10.82 0.71 2.00
C MET A 76 -9.60 0.68 2.90
N ALA A 77 -9.77 0.21 4.13
CA ALA A 77 -8.70 0.04 5.09
C ALA A 77 -8.84 -1.27 5.85
N SER A 78 -7.73 -1.89 6.23
CA SER A 78 -7.72 -3.13 7.01
C SER A 78 -6.49 -3.23 7.89
N THR A 79 -6.61 -3.98 8.99
CA THR A 79 -5.46 -4.41 9.81
C THR A 79 -4.69 -5.57 9.18
N GLU A 80 -5.16 -6.12 8.07
CA GLU A 80 -4.51 -7.16 7.28
C GLU A 80 -3.68 -6.50 6.17
N GLY A 81 -2.53 -5.92 6.54
CA GLY A 81 -1.56 -5.36 5.60
C GLY A 81 -0.53 -6.38 5.13
N GLY A 82 0.25 -6.04 4.10
CA GLY A 82 1.32 -6.90 3.58
C GLY A 82 0.85 -8.17 2.88
N VAL A 83 -0.46 -8.34 2.69
CA VAL A 83 -1.09 -9.53 2.10
C VAL A 83 -1.96 -9.17 0.89
N ASP A 84 -2.42 -10.19 0.19
CA ASP A 84 -3.34 -10.09 -0.93
C ASP A 84 -4.75 -9.72 -0.41
N ILE A 85 -5.14 -8.47 -0.56
CA ILE A 85 -6.37 -7.93 0.02
C ILE A 85 -7.64 -8.55 -0.59
N GLU A 86 -7.58 -9.02 -1.83
CA GLU A 86 -8.69 -9.70 -2.48
C GLU A 86 -9.04 -11.02 -1.76
N LYS A 87 -8.02 -11.72 -1.23
CA LYS A 87 -8.23 -12.91 -0.41
C LYS A 87 -8.89 -12.58 0.93
N VAL A 88 -8.46 -11.47 1.56
CA VAL A 88 -9.10 -10.98 2.78
C VAL A 88 -10.56 -10.60 2.51
N ALA A 89 -10.82 -9.88 1.41
CA ALA A 89 -12.17 -9.50 1.01
C ALA A 89 -13.10 -10.69 0.76
N HIS A 90 -12.56 -11.80 0.28
CA HIS A 90 -13.33 -13.01 0.02
C HIS A 90 -13.54 -13.84 1.30
N ALA A 91 -12.50 -14.00 2.11
CA ALA A 91 -12.55 -14.88 3.29
C ALA A 91 -13.14 -14.21 4.54
N THR A 92 -12.84 -12.92 4.74
CA THR A 92 -13.22 -12.15 5.95
C THR A 92 -13.58 -10.71 5.57
N PRO A 93 -14.67 -10.49 4.79
CA PRO A 93 -15.04 -9.15 4.27
C PRO A 93 -15.30 -8.13 5.38
N GLU A 94 -15.66 -8.56 6.58
CA GLU A 94 -15.86 -7.72 7.76
C GLU A 94 -14.58 -7.04 8.26
N LYS A 95 -13.40 -7.55 7.89
CA LYS A 95 -12.10 -6.94 8.21
C LYS A 95 -11.77 -5.75 7.29
N ILE A 96 -12.55 -5.52 6.25
CA ILE A 96 -12.35 -4.40 5.34
C ILE A 96 -13.31 -3.28 5.69
N LEU A 97 -12.76 -2.26 6.32
CA LEU A 97 -13.45 -1.01 6.58
C LEU A 97 -13.63 -0.23 5.29
N ARG A 98 -14.75 0.46 5.13
CA ARG A 98 -15.04 1.25 3.93
C ARG A 98 -15.59 2.61 4.28
N VAL A 99 -15.13 3.64 3.58
CA VAL A 99 -15.73 4.97 3.59
C VAL A 99 -15.92 5.45 2.16
N MET A 100 -17.08 6.04 1.90
CA MET A 100 -17.40 6.60 0.58
C MET A 100 -17.11 8.10 0.59
N ILE A 101 -16.43 8.58 -0.43
CA ILE A 101 -16.15 10.00 -0.64
C ILE A 101 -17.11 10.52 -1.69
N ASP A 102 -17.91 11.48 -1.32
CA ASP A 102 -18.76 12.19 -2.26
C ASP A 102 -17.87 13.16 -3.08
N PRO A 103 -17.84 13.03 -4.42
CA PRO A 103 -16.95 13.84 -5.25
C PRO A 103 -17.27 15.35 -5.20
N SER A 104 -18.48 15.73 -4.80
CA SER A 104 -18.89 17.15 -4.73
C SER A 104 -18.32 17.86 -3.49
N ILE A 105 -18.10 17.16 -2.39
CA ILE A 105 -17.59 17.71 -1.14
C ILE A 105 -16.17 17.25 -0.79
N GLY A 106 -15.69 16.21 -1.45
CA GLY A 106 -14.38 15.61 -1.21
C GLY A 106 -14.28 14.85 0.12
N ALA A 107 -13.09 14.34 0.40
CA ALA A 107 -12.80 13.63 1.64
C ALA A 107 -12.79 14.59 2.84
N GLN A 108 -13.37 14.14 3.96
CA GLN A 108 -13.48 14.93 5.17
C GLN A 108 -12.66 14.34 6.32
N PRO A 109 -12.09 15.18 7.20
CA PRO A 109 -11.25 14.70 8.31
C PRO A 109 -11.92 13.69 9.22
N PHE A 110 -13.24 13.75 9.43
CA PHE A 110 -13.97 12.81 10.27
C PHE A 110 -13.94 11.38 9.69
N GLN A 111 -13.93 11.25 8.37
CA GLN A 111 -13.84 9.94 7.70
C GLN A 111 -12.48 9.28 7.95
N GLY A 112 -11.40 10.07 7.87
CA GLY A 112 -10.06 9.61 8.23
C GLY A 112 -9.96 9.22 9.70
N ARG A 113 -10.54 10.02 10.63
CA ARG A 113 -10.58 9.67 12.05
C ARG A 113 -11.37 8.38 12.31
N TYR A 114 -12.51 8.21 11.65
CA TYR A 114 -13.30 6.98 11.75
C TYR A 114 -12.46 5.75 11.39
N LEU A 115 -11.78 5.77 10.24
CA LEU A 115 -10.92 4.66 9.82
C LEU A 115 -9.78 4.45 10.80
N ALA A 116 -9.10 5.52 11.22
CA ALA A 116 -7.97 5.44 12.16
C ALA A 116 -8.36 4.75 13.48
N TYR A 117 -9.49 5.14 14.07
CA TYR A 117 -9.98 4.51 15.30
C TYR A 117 -10.38 3.05 15.10
N GLN A 118 -11.03 2.73 13.99
CA GLN A 118 -11.38 1.33 13.66
C GLN A 118 -10.15 0.46 13.42
N LEU A 119 -9.05 1.02 12.95
CA LEU A 119 -7.76 0.35 12.82
C LEU A 119 -6.98 0.26 14.15
N GLY A 120 -7.53 0.77 15.25
CA GLY A 120 -6.91 0.73 16.58
C GLY A 120 -5.90 1.84 16.86
N MET A 121 -5.78 2.84 15.99
CA MET A 121 -4.84 3.95 16.17
C MET A 121 -5.25 4.87 17.31
N GLN A 122 -4.25 5.47 17.97
CA GLN A 122 -4.44 6.38 19.09
C GLN A 122 -3.49 7.58 19.00
N GLY A 123 -3.82 8.64 19.74
CA GLY A 123 -2.96 9.83 19.86
C GLY A 123 -2.58 10.43 18.50
N ASP A 124 -1.28 10.67 18.32
CA ASP A 124 -0.73 11.31 17.13
C ASP A 124 -0.87 10.46 15.86
N GLN A 125 -1.00 9.14 15.98
CA GLN A 125 -1.22 8.25 14.84
C GLN A 125 -2.50 8.61 14.09
N VAL A 126 -3.57 8.98 14.83
CA VAL A 126 -4.84 9.40 14.23
C VAL A 126 -4.66 10.64 13.36
N GLN A 127 -3.88 11.62 13.82
CA GLN A 127 -3.62 12.84 13.05
C GLN A 127 -2.76 12.56 11.81
N GLN A 128 -1.75 11.71 11.94
CA GLN A 128 -0.92 11.27 10.83
C GLN A 128 -1.77 10.53 9.77
N PHE A 129 -2.61 9.59 10.20
CA PHE A 129 -3.50 8.84 9.30
C PHE A 129 -4.47 9.77 8.57
N VAL A 130 -5.11 10.70 9.28
CA VAL A 130 -6.01 11.70 8.67
C VAL A 130 -5.29 12.50 7.59
N LYS A 131 -4.06 12.94 7.85
CA LYS A 131 -3.24 13.67 6.87
C LYS A 131 -2.94 12.82 5.63
N ILE A 132 -2.54 11.56 5.83
CA ILE A 132 -2.29 10.61 4.73
C ILE A 132 -3.58 10.40 3.93
N PHE A 133 -4.68 10.06 4.58
CA PHE A 133 -5.98 9.82 3.96
C PHE A 133 -6.46 10.99 3.10
N LEU A 134 -6.41 12.21 3.64
CA LEU A 134 -6.82 13.42 2.90
C LEU A 134 -5.90 13.71 1.71
N SER A 135 -4.59 13.51 1.88
CA SER A 135 -3.61 13.71 0.81
C SER A 135 -3.81 12.71 -0.33
N LEU A 136 -4.06 11.43 0.00
CA LEU A 136 -4.34 10.39 -0.98
C LEU A 136 -5.68 10.61 -1.68
N ALA A 137 -6.71 11.05 -0.96
CA ALA A 137 -8.01 11.38 -1.55
C ALA A 137 -7.90 12.55 -2.53
N LYS A 138 -7.13 13.58 -2.19
CA LYS A 138 -6.81 14.69 -3.08
C LYS A 138 -6.06 14.23 -4.32
N LEU A 139 -4.99 13.44 -4.14
CA LEU A 139 -4.21 12.86 -5.23
C LEU A 139 -5.10 12.05 -6.18
N PHE A 140 -5.99 11.21 -5.62
CA PHE A 140 -6.87 10.33 -6.38
C PHE A 140 -7.72 11.12 -7.40
N VAL A 141 -8.31 12.24 -6.95
CA VAL A 141 -9.15 13.09 -7.79
C VAL A 141 -8.31 13.96 -8.75
N GLU A 142 -7.28 14.65 -8.24
CA GLU A 142 -6.48 15.58 -9.03
C GLU A 142 -5.66 14.91 -10.14
N ARG A 143 -5.33 13.62 -9.99
CA ARG A 143 -4.54 12.87 -10.95
C ARG A 143 -5.35 11.84 -11.74
N ASP A 144 -6.67 11.86 -11.62
CA ASP A 144 -7.58 10.92 -12.28
C ASP A 144 -7.16 9.44 -12.07
N VAL A 145 -6.87 9.12 -10.82
CA VAL A 145 -6.39 7.79 -10.44
C VAL A 145 -7.57 6.81 -10.47
N ALA A 146 -7.38 5.64 -11.07
CA ALA A 146 -8.40 4.59 -11.14
C ALA A 146 -8.30 3.59 -9.97
N LEU A 147 -7.10 3.37 -9.47
CA LEU A 147 -6.76 2.52 -8.33
C LEU A 147 -5.61 3.16 -7.57
N LEU A 148 -5.72 3.19 -6.27
CA LEU A 148 -4.66 3.55 -5.35
C LEU A 148 -4.56 2.47 -4.29
N GLU A 149 -3.36 2.02 -4.00
CA GLU A 149 -3.10 1.03 -2.97
C GLU A 149 -1.81 1.38 -2.23
N VAL A 150 -1.87 1.41 -0.91
CA VAL A 150 -0.72 1.43 0.00
C VAL A 150 -0.76 0.11 0.76
N ASN A 151 0.18 -0.79 0.44
CA ASN A 151 0.17 -2.14 0.98
C ASN A 151 1.60 -2.72 1.09
N PRO A 152 2.22 -2.58 2.30
CA PRO A 152 1.60 -2.09 3.53
C PRO A 152 1.78 -0.59 3.81
N LEU A 153 0.82 -0.02 4.51
CA LEU A 153 1.01 1.13 5.36
C LEU A 153 1.43 0.60 6.72
N VAL A 154 2.55 1.04 7.28
CA VAL A 154 3.04 0.49 8.54
C VAL A 154 3.03 1.50 9.67
N ILE A 155 2.92 0.98 10.91
CA ILE A 155 3.21 1.73 12.12
C ILE A 155 4.62 1.33 12.56
N THR A 156 5.55 2.29 12.54
CA THR A 156 6.94 2.04 12.94
C THR A 156 7.05 1.79 14.45
N LYS A 157 8.20 1.29 14.91
CA LYS A 157 8.45 1.11 16.35
C LYS A 157 8.38 2.41 17.15
N GLU A 158 8.68 3.54 16.52
CA GLU A 158 8.58 4.87 17.11
C GLU A 158 7.15 5.44 17.12
N GLY A 159 6.19 4.71 16.51
CA GLY A 159 4.79 5.11 16.46
C GLY A 159 4.40 6.01 15.27
N TYR A 160 5.26 6.14 14.26
CA TYR A 160 4.95 6.90 13.05
C TYR A 160 4.30 6.02 11.97
N LEU A 161 3.44 6.61 11.15
CA LEU A 161 2.93 5.95 9.97
C LEU A 161 3.89 6.15 8.79
N HIS A 162 4.18 5.05 8.09
CA HIS A 162 5.05 5.07 6.91
C HIS A 162 4.46 4.21 5.78
N CYS A 163 4.41 4.77 4.56
CA CYS A 163 3.98 4.05 3.37
C CYS A 163 5.18 3.28 2.79
N LEU A 164 5.22 1.96 2.95
CA LEU A 164 6.34 1.15 2.45
C LEU A 164 6.21 0.85 0.96
N ASP A 165 5.02 0.51 0.50
CA ASP A 165 4.77 0.26 -0.93
C ASP A 165 3.47 0.92 -1.36
N ALA A 166 3.49 1.58 -2.50
CA ALA A 166 2.33 2.24 -3.08
C ALA A 166 2.21 1.91 -4.58
N LYS A 167 0.97 1.73 -5.01
CA LYS A 167 0.65 1.36 -6.39
C LYS A 167 -0.48 2.24 -6.91
#